data_cea31c0e8520d3acc439274beab76771
#
_entry.id   cea31c0e8520d3acc439274beab76771
#
_cell.length_a   1.000
_cell.length_b   1.000
_cell.length_c   1.000
_cell.angle_alpha   90.00
_cell.angle_beta   90.00
_cell.angle_gamma   90.00
#
_symmetry.space_group_name_H-M   'P 1'
#
loop_
_entity.id
_entity.type
_entity.pdbx_description
1 polymer ?
#
loop_
_entity_poly.entity_id
_entity_poly.type
_entity_poly.pdbx_seq_one_letter_code
_entity_poly.pdbx_strand_id
1 'polypeptide(L)'
;MLLIRFFGGKGGVGKTTLAAAFALSRARSGLRTLVVSTDPAHSLGDVLDTALSDAPAEVLPGLWAAEISGERQARRRVAEITEDARHAVPRDVLPAVERHLARAVDSPGTVESALLDRLTELVDQVGTEWDELVVDSAPTGHMVRLLTLPALLTPWIEGLARQRAKASDAERMVAGMIGDTADDEPDPLLRRLHARRERMEWMRTQLVTRALVHLVVVPERLPLAETVRAAESLTDAGLRLGAVLVNRVLPDDDPGLLGRRVDQQEEVLRRLTARFADHGVVAVPLLADALTGAGELGVLADLLAAADLA
;
A
#
# COMPACT_ATOMS: atom_id res chain seq x y z
N MET A 1 -16.61 7.09 -7.87
CA MET A 1 -16.73 6.21 -6.70
C MET A 1 -15.34 5.88 -6.20
N LEU A 2 -15.08 5.95 -4.89
CA LEU A 2 -13.80 5.59 -4.29
C LEU A 2 -13.78 4.07 -4.13
N LEU A 3 -12.78 3.40 -4.69
CA LEU A 3 -12.73 1.95 -4.79
C LEU A 3 -11.50 1.34 -4.13
N ILE A 4 -10.61 2.19 -3.57
CA ILE A 4 -9.37 1.76 -2.92
C ILE A 4 -9.32 2.38 -1.52
N ARG A 5 -9.22 1.54 -0.49
CA ARG A 5 -9.16 1.97 0.91
C ARG A 5 -7.84 1.55 1.53
N PHE A 6 -7.09 2.50 2.05
CA PHE A 6 -5.87 2.23 2.81
C PHE A 6 -6.14 2.41 4.31
N PHE A 7 -5.68 1.46 5.10
CA PHE A 7 -5.69 1.55 6.56
C PHE A 7 -4.26 1.72 7.05
N GLY A 8 -3.93 2.91 7.52
CA GLY A 8 -2.61 3.27 8.02
C GLY A 8 -2.63 3.58 9.50
N GLY A 9 -1.47 3.50 10.14
CA GLY A 9 -1.34 3.80 11.58
C GLY A 9 -0.06 3.21 12.15
N LYS A 10 0.25 3.55 13.39
CA LYS A 10 1.39 2.99 14.12
C LYS A 10 1.29 1.47 14.27
N GLY A 11 2.41 0.80 14.52
CA GLY A 11 2.40 -0.63 14.85
C GLY A 11 1.55 -0.92 16.10
N GLY A 12 0.74 -1.99 16.05
CA GLY A 12 -0.06 -2.47 17.17
C GLY A 12 -1.36 -1.71 17.48
N VAL A 13 -1.77 -0.74 16.65
CA VAL A 13 -3.03 0.02 16.87
C VAL A 13 -4.30 -0.72 16.38
N GLY A 14 -4.15 -1.87 15.73
CA GLY A 14 -5.28 -2.67 15.21
C GLY A 14 -5.66 -2.38 13.75
N LYS A 15 -4.73 -1.91 12.93
CA LYS A 15 -4.95 -1.66 11.49
C LYS A 15 -5.52 -2.88 10.77
N THR A 16 -4.84 -4.01 10.89
CA THR A 16 -5.21 -5.27 10.23
C THR A 16 -6.62 -5.72 10.58
N THR A 17 -6.96 -5.67 11.88
CA THR A 17 -8.29 -6.04 12.36
C THR A 17 -9.38 -5.12 11.81
N LEU A 18 -9.14 -3.80 11.80
CA LEU A 18 -10.11 -2.83 11.27
C LEU A 18 -10.22 -2.90 9.74
N ALA A 19 -9.11 -3.14 9.02
CA ALA A 19 -9.13 -3.35 7.58
C ALA A 19 -9.90 -4.62 7.21
N ALA A 20 -9.66 -5.73 7.91
CA ALA A 20 -10.39 -6.98 7.71
C ALA A 20 -11.89 -6.84 8.03
N ALA A 21 -12.24 -6.18 9.14
CA ALA A 21 -13.64 -5.92 9.51
C ALA A 21 -14.34 -5.00 8.49
N PHE A 22 -13.68 -3.95 8.03
CA PHE A 22 -14.21 -3.09 6.98
C PHE A 22 -14.43 -3.88 5.68
N ALA A 23 -13.45 -4.66 5.23
CA ALA A 23 -13.58 -5.48 4.04
C ALA A 23 -14.73 -6.49 4.16
N LEU A 24 -14.91 -7.10 5.34
CA LEU A 24 -16.04 -7.98 5.63
C LEU A 24 -17.38 -7.24 5.54
N SER A 25 -17.47 -6.02 6.04
CA SER A 25 -18.69 -5.20 5.94
C SER A 25 -19.06 -4.91 4.48
N ARG A 26 -18.06 -4.64 3.64
CA ARG A 26 -18.24 -4.38 2.21
C ARG A 26 -18.69 -5.64 1.46
N ALA A 27 -18.06 -6.79 1.75
CA ALA A 27 -18.48 -8.08 1.20
C ALA A 27 -19.92 -8.44 1.59
N ARG A 28 -20.30 -8.23 2.87
CA ARG A 28 -21.69 -8.42 3.34
C ARG A 28 -22.70 -7.50 2.66
N SER A 29 -22.26 -6.33 2.19
CA SER A 29 -23.09 -5.42 1.38
C SER A 29 -23.23 -5.84 -0.09
N GLY A 30 -22.64 -6.97 -0.49
CA GLY A 30 -22.72 -7.55 -1.83
C GLY A 30 -21.62 -7.12 -2.80
N LEU A 31 -20.57 -6.45 -2.33
CA LEU A 31 -19.42 -6.07 -3.15
C LEU A 31 -18.37 -7.19 -3.16
N ARG A 32 -17.78 -7.45 -4.34
CA ARG A 32 -16.58 -8.30 -4.45
C ARG A 32 -15.41 -7.52 -3.87
N THR A 33 -15.01 -7.85 -2.65
CA THR A 33 -14.02 -7.10 -1.90
C THR A 33 -12.73 -7.91 -1.75
N LEU A 34 -11.61 -7.30 -2.11
CA LEU A 34 -10.28 -7.85 -1.85
C LEU A 34 -9.63 -7.09 -0.71
N VAL A 35 -9.22 -7.78 0.35
CA VAL A 35 -8.34 -7.24 1.39
C VAL A 35 -6.92 -7.76 1.22
N VAL A 36 -5.94 -6.87 1.22
CA VAL A 36 -4.53 -7.24 1.15
C VAL A 36 -3.74 -6.64 2.29
N SER A 37 -2.87 -7.42 2.91
CA SER A 37 -1.89 -6.91 3.86
C SER A 37 -0.53 -6.72 3.17
N THR A 38 0.08 -5.56 3.41
CA THR A 38 1.46 -5.24 3.03
C THR A 38 2.36 -5.12 4.26
N ASP A 39 1.83 -5.43 5.44
CA ASP A 39 2.59 -5.44 6.70
C ASP A 39 3.47 -6.70 6.77
N PRO A 40 4.79 -6.57 6.96
CA PRO A 40 5.67 -7.72 7.07
C PRO A 40 5.39 -8.63 8.28
N ALA A 41 4.54 -8.19 9.22
CA ALA A 41 4.11 -9.02 10.34
C ALA A 41 3.18 -10.17 9.94
N HIS A 42 2.62 -10.16 8.71
CA HIS A 42 1.73 -11.20 8.18
C HIS A 42 0.58 -11.58 9.12
N SER A 43 -0.09 -10.58 9.68
CA SER A 43 -1.13 -10.77 10.70
C SER A 43 -2.56 -10.87 10.14
N LEU A 44 -2.75 -10.70 8.83
CA LEU A 44 -4.08 -10.75 8.22
C LEU A 44 -4.64 -12.17 8.22
N GLY A 45 -3.79 -13.18 7.94
CA GLY A 45 -4.14 -14.58 8.03
C GLY A 45 -4.57 -14.99 9.44
N ASP A 46 -3.86 -14.51 10.48
CA ASP A 46 -4.21 -14.75 11.88
C ASP A 46 -5.57 -14.13 12.23
N VAL A 47 -5.83 -12.90 11.76
CA VAL A 47 -7.11 -12.20 12.00
C VAL A 47 -8.28 -12.90 11.30
N LEU A 48 -8.07 -13.47 10.11
CA LEU A 48 -9.08 -14.18 9.34
C LEU A 48 -9.16 -15.69 9.67
N ASP A 49 -8.29 -16.19 10.57
CA ASP A 49 -8.12 -17.61 10.89
C ASP A 49 -7.95 -18.47 9.63
N THR A 50 -7.10 -18.02 8.70
CA THR A 50 -6.91 -18.66 7.40
C THR A 50 -5.49 -18.44 6.90
N ALA A 51 -4.87 -19.49 6.37
CA ALA A 51 -3.54 -19.39 5.75
C ALA A 51 -3.64 -18.60 4.42
N LEU A 52 -2.89 -17.51 4.33
CA LEU A 52 -2.87 -16.63 3.15
C LEU A 52 -1.55 -16.74 2.37
N SER A 53 -1.61 -16.36 1.10
CA SER A 53 -0.46 -16.26 0.20
C SER A 53 -0.44 -14.91 -0.54
N ASP A 54 0.53 -14.71 -1.44
CA ASP A 54 0.57 -13.53 -2.33
C ASP A 54 -0.55 -13.52 -3.39
N ALA A 55 -1.18 -14.67 -3.64
CA ALA A 55 -2.31 -14.78 -4.56
C ALA A 55 -3.62 -14.58 -3.78
N PRO A 56 -4.55 -13.73 -4.27
CA PRO A 56 -5.88 -13.59 -3.68
C PRO A 56 -6.61 -14.93 -3.65
N ALA A 57 -7.19 -15.26 -2.49
CA ALA A 57 -8.05 -16.43 -2.28
C ALA A 57 -9.35 -16.00 -1.61
N GLU A 58 -10.48 -16.59 -2.01
CA GLU A 58 -11.75 -16.34 -1.35
C GLU A 58 -11.76 -16.99 0.03
N VAL A 59 -11.90 -16.17 1.07
CA VAL A 59 -11.89 -16.60 2.48
C VAL A 59 -13.28 -16.64 3.09
N LEU A 60 -14.17 -15.82 2.60
CA LEU A 60 -15.59 -15.77 2.93
C LEU A 60 -16.39 -15.39 1.66
N PRO A 61 -17.68 -15.67 1.58
CA PRO A 61 -18.49 -15.29 0.42
C PRO A 61 -18.36 -13.81 0.07
N GLY A 62 -17.82 -13.51 -1.12
CA GLY A 62 -17.59 -12.14 -1.59
C GLY A 62 -16.37 -11.42 -0.99
N LEU A 63 -15.61 -12.08 -0.12
CA LEU A 63 -14.37 -11.56 0.48
C LEU A 63 -13.16 -12.39 0.06
N TRP A 64 -12.24 -11.78 -0.64
CA TRP A 64 -10.92 -12.33 -0.96
C TRP A 64 -9.85 -11.70 -0.09
N ALA A 65 -8.79 -12.46 0.20
CA ALA A 65 -7.67 -11.97 0.98
C ALA A 65 -6.32 -12.43 0.40
N ALA A 66 -5.27 -11.61 0.61
CA ALA A 66 -3.89 -11.94 0.28
C ALA A 66 -2.90 -11.26 1.24
N GLU A 67 -1.73 -11.88 1.44
CA GLU A 67 -0.60 -11.28 2.16
C GLU A 67 0.60 -11.10 1.24
N ILE A 68 0.91 -9.86 0.92
CA ILE A 68 1.97 -9.51 -0.02
C ILE A 68 3.28 -9.31 0.73
N SER A 69 4.24 -10.21 0.50
CA SER A 69 5.60 -10.04 1.00
C SER A 69 6.44 -9.21 0.04
N GLY A 70 6.83 -8.00 0.47
CA GLY A 70 7.72 -7.15 -0.31
C GLY A 70 9.05 -7.83 -0.67
N GLU A 71 9.62 -8.63 0.23
CA GLU A 71 10.83 -9.40 -0.02
C GLU A 71 10.64 -10.48 -1.10
N ARG A 72 9.51 -11.22 -1.07
CA ARG A 72 9.19 -12.21 -2.11
C ARG A 72 9.01 -11.53 -3.47
N GLN A 73 8.31 -10.40 -3.50
CA GLN A 73 8.13 -9.62 -4.72
C GLN A 73 9.47 -9.08 -5.25
N ALA A 74 10.36 -8.59 -4.39
CA ALA A 74 11.70 -8.14 -4.77
C ALA A 74 12.53 -9.28 -5.37
N ARG A 75 12.53 -10.46 -4.76
CA ARG A 75 13.22 -11.65 -5.28
C ARG A 75 12.68 -12.07 -6.65
N ARG A 76 11.36 -12.12 -6.80
CA ARG A 76 10.71 -12.41 -8.08
C ARG A 76 11.12 -11.41 -9.15
N ARG A 77 11.07 -10.11 -8.84
CA ARG A 77 11.44 -9.05 -9.77
C ARG A 77 12.90 -9.12 -10.20
N VAL A 78 13.80 -9.36 -9.24
CA VAL A 78 15.23 -9.51 -9.55
C VAL A 78 15.49 -10.77 -10.38
N ALA A 79 14.79 -11.87 -10.13
CA ALA A 79 14.90 -13.09 -10.96
C ALA A 79 14.45 -12.83 -12.41
N GLU A 80 13.34 -12.11 -12.63
CA GLU A 80 12.88 -11.69 -13.95
C GLU A 80 13.92 -10.83 -14.68
N ILE A 81 14.48 -9.82 -13.99
CA ILE A 81 15.54 -8.96 -14.56
C ILE A 81 16.79 -9.76 -14.86
N THR A 82 17.16 -10.72 -14.02
CA THR A 82 18.33 -11.58 -14.22
C THR A 82 18.16 -12.46 -15.47
N GLU A 83 16.97 -13.03 -15.65
CA GLU A 83 16.66 -13.83 -16.86
C GLU A 83 16.70 -12.96 -18.13
N ASP A 84 16.11 -11.78 -18.09
CA ASP A 84 16.21 -10.81 -19.19
C ASP A 84 17.68 -10.44 -19.49
N ALA A 85 18.51 -10.25 -18.47
CA ALA A 85 19.92 -9.92 -18.64
C ALA A 85 20.72 -11.04 -19.31
N ARG A 86 20.37 -12.30 -19.03
CA ARG A 86 21.00 -13.48 -19.69
C ARG A 86 20.86 -13.47 -21.19
N HIS A 87 19.75 -12.91 -21.68
CA HIS A 87 19.47 -12.81 -23.12
C HIS A 87 20.01 -11.53 -23.77
N ALA A 88 20.24 -10.47 -22.99
CA ALA A 88 20.58 -9.14 -23.49
C ALA A 88 22.05 -8.74 -23.28
N VAL A 89 22.78 -9.40 -22.35
CA VAL A 89 24.12 -8.99 -21.92
C VAL A 89 25.17 -9.99 -22.43
N PRO A 90 26.36 -9.52 -22.90
CA PRO A 90 27.48 -10.37 -23.27
C PRO A 90 27.90 -11.31 -22.12
N ARG A 91 28.31 -12.54 -22.47
CA ARG A 91 28.62 -13.61 -21.49
C ARG A 91 29.73 -13.26 -20.51
N ASP A 92 30.67 -12.43 -20.90
CA ASP A 92 31.78 -11.96 -20.08
C ASP A 92 31.38 -10.96 -19.00
N VAL A 93 30.32 -10.16 -19.25
CA VAL A 93 29.79 -9.16 -18.30
C VAL A 93 28.70 -9.75 -17.40
N LEU A 94 28.00 -10.79 -17.85
CA LEU A 94 26.86 -11.39 -17.17
C LEU A 94 27.11 -11.74 -15.68
N PRO A 95 28.27 -12.37 -15.29
CA PRO A 95 28.53 -12.69 -13.88
C PRO A 95 28.63 -11.47 -12.97
N ALA A 96 29.06 -10.33 -13.50
CA ALA A 96 29.11 -9.07 -12.75
C ALA A 96 27.71 -8.49 -12.54
N VAL A 97 26.86 -8.55 -13.57
CA VAL A 97 25.45 -8.12 -13.52
C VAL A 97 24.66 -8.98 -12.53
N GLU A 98 24.77 -10.31 -12.60
CA GLU A 98 24.09 -11.22 -11.67
C GLU A 98 24.48 -10.96 -10.21
N ARG A 99 25.77 -10.75 -9.92
CA ARG A 99 26.22 -10.39 -8.56
C ARG A 99 25.66 -9.06 -8.08
N HIS A 100 25.54 -8.08 -8.97
CA HIS A 100 24.98 -6.76 -8.65
C HIS A 100 23.49 -6.88 -8.35
N LEU A 101 22.75 -7.58 -9.19
CA LEU A 101 21.30 -7.83 -9.01
C LEU A 101 21.02 -8.63 -7.73
N ALA A 102 21.82 -9.66 -7.42
CA ALA A 102 21.67 -10.43 -6.20
C ALA A 102 21.80 -9.56 -4.93
N ARG A 103 22.69 -8.57 -4.94
CA ARG A 103 22.84 -7.61 -3.82
C ARG A 103 21.70 -6.59 -3.75
N ALA A 104 21.08 -6.29 -4.89
CA ALA A 104 19.98 -5.32 -4.95
C ALA A 104 18.68 -5.88 -4.35
N VAL A 105 18.52 -7.20 -4.23
CA VAL A 105 17.29 -7.83 -3.69
C VAL A 105 16.92 -7.27 -2.32
N ASP A 106 17.90 -7.17 -1.42
CA ASP A 106 17.66 -6.75 -0.02
C ASP A 106 17.75 -5.22 0.15
N SER A 107 17.88 -4.47 -0.94
CA SER A 107 17.88 -3.03 -0.90
C SER A 107 16.48 -2.49 -0.58
N PRO A 108 16.32 -1.62 0.43
CA PRO A 108 15.01 -1.09 0.82
C PRO A 108 14.20 -0.51 -0.34
N GLY A 109 14.83 0.21 -1.25
CA GLY A 109 14.18 0.77 -2.44
C GLY A 109 13.68 -0.30 -3.43
N THR A 110 14.34 -1.45 -3.53
CA THR A 110 13.93 -2.57 -4.37
C THR A 110 12.68 -3.25 -3.80
N VAL A 111 12.65 -3.49 -2.50
CA VAL A 111 11.51 -4.10 -1.81
C VAL A 111 10.27 -3.22 -1.96
N GLU A 112 10.37 -1.94 -1.69
CA GLU A 112 9.25 -1.00 -1.80
C GLU A 112 8.77 -0.84 -3.25
N SER A 113 9.70 -0.80 -4.21
CA SER A 113 9.37 -0.72 -5.63
C SER A 113 8.64 -1.97 -6.12
N ALA A 114 9.07 -3.16 -5.70
CA ALA A 114 8.43 -4.42 -6.05
C ALA A 114 7.03 -4.56 -5.41
N LEU A 115 6.88 -4.08 -4.16
CA LEU A 115 5.60 -4.03 -3.48
C LEU A 115 4.63 -3.08 -4.19
N LEU A 116 5.11 -1.90 -4.63
CA LEU A 116 4.32 -0.96 -5.41
C LEU A 116 3.87 -1.55 -6.75
N ASP A 117 4.74 -2.29 -7.43
CA ASP A 117 4.40 -2.97 -8.69
C ASP A 117 3.26 -3.97 -8.47
N ARG A 118 3.33 -4.77 -7.40
CA ARG A 118 2.26 -5.72 -7.07
C ARG A 118 0.96 -5.04 -6.71
N LEU A 119 0.99 -3.96 -5.91
CA LEU A 119 -0.19 -3.16 -5.62
C LEU A 119 -0.79 -2.55 -6.90
N THR A 120 0.05 -2.10 -7.83
CA THR A 120 -0.41 -1.55 -9.12
C THR A 120 -1.17 -2.59 -9.93
N GLU A 121 -0.74 -3.86 -9.91
CA GLU A 121 -1.47 -4.97 -10.55
C GLU A 121 -2.85 -5.19 -9.94
N LEU A 122 -2.94 -5.16 -8.61
CA LEU A 122 -4.22 -5.33 -7.90
C LEU A 122 -5.16 -4.14 -8.09
N VAL A 123 -4.63 -2.92 -8.14
CA VAL A 123 -5.40 -1.72 -8.44
C VAL A 123 -5.97 -1.74 -9.86
N ASP A 124 -5.22 -2.30 -10.83
CA ASP A 124 -5.68 -2.44 -12.22
C ASP A 124 -6.89 -3.39 -12.35
N GLN A 125 -7.01 -4.35 -11.45
CA GLN A 125 -8.11 -5.31 -11.39
C GLN A 125 -9.38 -4.75 -10.72
N VAL A 126 -9.30 -3.56 -10.09
CA VAL A 126 -10.45 -2.93 -9.45
C VAL A 126 -11.43 -2.38 -10.49
N GLY A 127 -12.65 -2.84 -10.43
CA GLY A 127 -13.73 -2.56 -11.39
C GLY A 127 -13.94 -3.68 -12.41
N THR A 128 -13.06 -4.67 -12.45
CA THR A 128 -13.17 -5.87 -13.29
C THR A 128 -13.32 -7.14 -12.45
N GLU A 129 -12.32 -7.47 -11.64
CA GLU A 129 -12.32 -8.62 -10.74
C GLU A 129 -12.90 -8.27 -9.37
N TRP A 130 -12.55 -7.11 -8.86
CA TRP A 130 -12.96 -6.59 -7.56
C TRP A 130 -13.78 -5.32 -7.71
N ASP A 131 -14.79 -5.14 -6.85
CA ASP A 131 -15.53 -3.88 -6.75
C ASP A 131 -14.84 -2.91 -5.81
N GLU A 132 -14.12 -3.41 -4.79
CA GLU A 132 -13.35 -2.62 -3.83
C GLU A 132 -12.07 -3.34 -3.39
N LEU A 133 -10.97 -2.58 -3.27
CA LEU A 133 -9.68 -3.02 -2.72
C LEU A 133 -9.42 -2.33 -1.38
N VAL A 134 -9.20 -3.15 -0.35
CA VAL A 134 -8.83 -2.71 1.00
C VAL A 134 -7.38 -3.09 1.26
N VAL A 135 -6.56 -2.13 1.62
CA VAL A 135 -5.12 -2.32 1.87
C VAL A 135 -4.81 -2.08 3.34
N ASP A 136 -4.50 -3.16 4.06
CA ASP A 136 -3.86 -3.10 5.37
C ASP A 136 -2.39 -2.77 5.17
N SER A 137 -2.00 -1.58 5.58
CA SER A 137 -0.67 -1.05 5.30
C SER A 137 0.32 -1.35 6.42
N ALA A 138 1.58 -1.51 6.05
CA ALA A 138 2.70 -1.43 6.97
C ALA A 138 2.64 -0.14 7.83
N PRO A 139 3.40 -0.02 8.94
CA PRO A 139 3.38 1.15 9.80
C PRO A 139 3.49 2.47 9.04
N THR A 140 2.88 3.53 9.56
CA THR A 140 2.60 4.83 8.91
C THR A 140 3.72 5.36 8.03
N GLY A 141 4.97 5.34 8.51
CA GLY A 141 6.11 5.85 7.74
C GLY A 141 6.37 5.08 6.44
N HIS A 142 6.23 3.75 6.47
CA HIS A 142 6.36 2.90 5.29
C HIS A 142 5.18 3.10 4.33
N MET A 143 3.96 3.22 4.85
CA MET A 143 2.78 3.50 4.04
C MET A 143 2.91 4.83 3.29
N VAL A 144 3.23 5.93 3.98
CA VAL A 144 3.44 7.25 3.37
C VAL A 144 4.49 7.15 2.27
N ARG A 145 5.64 6.52 2.56
CA ARG A 145 6.70 6.34 1.58
C ARG A 145 6.22 5.55 0.36
N LEU A 146 5.52 4.43 0.56
CA LEU A 146 4.99 3.60 -0.53
C LEU A 146 4.03 4.40 -1.42
N LEU A 147 3.09 5.13 -0.82
CA LEU A 147 2.08 5.89 -1.56
C LEU A 147 2.65 7.12 -2.29
N THR A 148 3.77 7.66 -1.83
CA THR A 148 4.46 8.79 -2.48
C THR A 148 5.48 8.36 -3.54
N LEU A 149 5.89 7.08 -3.57
CA LEU A 149 6.87 6.55 -4.52
C LEU A 149 6.55 6.87 -5.99
N PRO A 150 5.32 6.75 -6.50
CA PRO A 150 5.02 7.06 -7.88
C PRO A 150 5.42 8.50 -8.27
N ALA A 151 5.14 9.46 -7.40
CA ALA A 151 5.49 10.86 -7.62
C ALA A 151 7.01 11.10 -7.59
N LEU A 152 7.74 10.35 -6.75
CA LEU A 152 9.19 10.47 -6.62
C LEU A 152 9.95 9.79 -7.77
N LEU A 153 9.44 8.64 -8.24
CA LEU A 153 10.11 7.84 -9.27
C LEU A 153 9.92 8.42 -10.69
N THR A 154 8.79 9.03 -11.00
CA THR A 154 8.49 9.56 -12.34
C THR A 154 9.58 10.51 -12.88
N PRO A 155 10.01 11.58 -12.17
CA PRO A 155 11.07 12.48 -12.67
C PRO A 155 12.43 11.78 -12.85
N TRP A 156 12.74 10.80 -12.00
CA TRP A 156 13.97 10.03 -12.08
C TRP A 156 13.98 9.11 -13.31
N ILE A 157 12.88 8.40 -13.57
CA ILE A 157 12.72 7.57 -14.76
C ILE A 157 12.81 8.42 -16.03
N GLU A 158 12.20 9.60 -16.05
CA GLU A 158 12.31 10.55 -17.17
C GLU A 158 13.75 11.02 -17.40
N GLY A 159 14.50 11.26 -16.31
CA GLY A 159 15.92 11.60 -16.38
C GLY A 159 16.73 10.49 -17.07
N LEU A 160 16.52 9.24 -16.66
CA LEU A 160 17.16 8.06 -17.26
C LEU A 160 16.77 7.89 -18.73
N ALA A 161 15.49 8.03 -19.06
CA ALA A 161 15.00 7.92 -20.43
C ALA A 161 15.64 8.97 -21.33
N ARG A 162 15.76 10.23 -20.89
CA ARG A 162 16.43 11.31 -21.60
C ARG A 162 17.91 11.04 -21.82
N GLN A 163 18.62 10.49 -20.80
CA GLN A 163 20.03 10.12 -20.95
C GLN A 163 20.22 8.98 -21.95
N ARG A 164 19.37 7.95 -21.89
CA ARG A 164 19.43 6.82 -22.82
C ARG A 164 19.11 7.25 -24.24
N ALA A 165 18.10 8.11 -24.46
CA ALA A 165 17.77 8.65 -25.77
C ALA A 165 18.97 9.36 -26.41
N LYS A 166 19.67 10.23 -25.65
CA LYS A 166 20.89 10.91 -26.11
C LYS A 166 22.00 9.92 -26.49
N ALA A 167 22.19 8.87 -25.69
CA ALA A 167 23.20 7.83 -25.99
C ALA A 167 22.84 7.07 -27.27
N SER A 168 21.59 6.65 -27.41
CA SER A 168 21.09 5.95 -28.60
C SER A 168 21.19 6.82 -29.88
N ASP A 169 20.91 8.13 -29.76
CA ASP A 169 21.07 9.07 -30.89
C ASP A 169 22.54 9.21 -31.29
N ALA A 170 23.45 9.29 -30.31
CA ALA A 170 24.89 9.33 -30.58
C ALA A 170 25.40 8.02 -31.21
N GLU A 171 24.95 6.86 -30.73
CA GLU A 171 25.28 5.55 -31.30
C GLU A 171 24.80 5.45 -32.77
N ARG A 172 23.58 5.90 -33.08
CA ARG A 172 23.02 5.94 -34.45
C ARG A 172 23.81 6.88 -35.37
N MET A 173 24.22 8.07 -34.85
CA MET A 173 24.98 9.01 -35.62
C MET A 173 26.36 8.43 -35.98
N VAL A 174 27.03 7.74 -35.08
CA VAL A 174 28.30 7.06 -35.34
C VAL A 174 28.14 5.91 -36.33
N ALA A 175 27.10 5.07 -36.18
CA ALA A 175 26.80 3.99 -37.09
C ALA A 175 26.57 4.51 -38.52
N GLY A 176 25.81 5.61 -38.68
CA GLY A 176 25.60 6.27 -39.95
C GLY A 176 26.85 6.80 -40.61
N MET A 177 27.86 7.27 -39.82
CA MET A 177 29.16 7.73 -40.34
C MET A 177 30.04 6.60 -40.85
N ILE A 178 29.91 5.38 -40.32
CA ILE A 178 30.71 4.21 -40.76
C ILE A 178 29.95 3.35 -41.79
N GLY A 179 28.76 3.80 -42.26
CA GLY A 179 28.02 3.14 -43.32
C GLY A 179 27.24 1.89 -42.81
N ASP A 180 27.13 1.73 -41.54
CA ASP A 180 26.33 0.68 -40.91
C ASP A 180 24.85 1.13 -40.85
N THR A 181 23.94 0.34 -41.37
CA THR A 181 22.50 0.59 -41.24
C THR A 181 22.11 0.23 -39.80
N ALA A 182 22.10 1.21 -38.92
CA ALA A 182 21.53 1.00 -37.59
C ALA A 182 20.10 0.48 -37.74
N ASP A 183 19.81 -0.64 -37.08
CA ASP A 183 18.47 -1.19 -37.04
C ASP A 183 17.52 -0.06 -36.53
N ASP A 184 16.45 0.18 -37.29
CA ASP A 184 15.43 1.20 -36.97
C ASP A 184 14.52 0.76 -35.82
N GLU A 185 14.91 -0.32 -35.11
CA GLU A 185 14.16 -0.86 -33.99
C GLU A 185 14.31 0.05 -32.76
N PRO A 186 13.19 0.45 -32.18
CA PRO A 186 13.21 1.32 -30.98
C PRO A 186 13.99 0.65 -29.85
N ASP A 187 14.89 1.39 -29.21
CA ASP A 187 15.71 0.91 -28.09
C ASP A 187 14.85 0.18 -27.04
N PRO A 188 15.08 -1.11 -26.77
CA PRO A 188 14.28 -1.89 -25.83
C PRO A 188 14.31 -1.32 -24.40
N LEU A 189 15.42 -0.73 -23.98
CA LEU A 189 15.54 -0.11 -22.66
C LEU A 189 14.70 1.17 -22.58
N LEU A 190 14.69 1.96 -23.65
CA LEU A 190 13.90 3.18 -23.72
C LEU A 190 12.39 2.86 -23.65
N ARG A 191 11.96 1.82 -24.38
CA ARG A 191 10.56 1.33 -24.30
C ARG A 191 10.18 0.91 -22.88
N ARG A 192 11.06 0.18 -22.16
CA ARG A 192 10.83 -0.24 -20.77
C ARG A 192 10.75 0.95 -19.82
N LEU A 193 11.60 1.96 -19.98
CA LEU A 193 11.58 3.17 -19.18
C LEU A 193 10.29 3.97 -19.39
N HIS A 194 9.83 4.10 -20.63
CA HIS A 194 8.57 4.78 -20.93
C HIS A 194 7.37 4.01 -20.35
N ALA A 195 7.27 2.71 -20.56
CA ALA A 195 6.21 1.88 -19.97
C ALA A 195 6.20 1.97 -18.41
N ARG A 196 7.40 2.00 -17.80
CA ARG A 196 7.53 2.17 -16.35
C ARG A 196 7.02 3.53 -15.88
N ARG A 197 7.37 4.61 -16.61
CA ARG A 197 6.88 5.97 -16.31
C ARG A 197 5.37 6.02 -16.40
N GLU A 198 4.79 5.56 -17.50
CA GLU A 198 3.33 5.55 -17.72
C GLU A 198 2.60 4.79 -16.62
N ARG A 199 3.14 3.64 -16.21
CA ARG A 199 2.58 2.84 -15.11
C ARG A 199 2.63 3.61 -13.77
N MET A 200 3.70 4.36 -13.47
CA MET A 200 3.81 5.17 -12.26
C MET A 200 2.85 6.37 -12.28
N GLU A 201 2.72 7.04 -13.41
CA GLU A 201 1.76 8.14 -13.61
C GLU A 201 0.31 7.65 -13.47
N TRP A 202 0.00 6.51 -14.06
CA TRP A 202 -1.31 5.87 -13.92
C TRP A 202 -1.60 5.53 -12.46
N MET A 203 -0.68 4.87 -11.76
CA MET A 203 -0.86 4.52 -10.33
C MET A 203 -1.05 5.77 -9.47
N ARG A 204 -0.26 6.82 -9.69
CA ARG A 204 -0.44 8.10 -9.02
C ARG A 204 -1.84 8.65 -9.23
N THR A 205 -2.33 8.62 -10.45
CA THR A 205 -3.69 9.07 -10.78
C THR A 205 -4.74 8.27 -10.03
N GLN A 206 -4.62 6.93 -9.98
CA GLN A 206 -5.53 6.07 -9.21
C GLN A 206 -5.52 6.44 -7.71
N LEU A 207 -4.33 6.62 -7.13
CA LEU A 207 -4.18 6.97 -5.71
C LEU A 207 -4.83 8.33 -5.37
N VAL A 208 -4.64 9.34 -6.21
CA VAL A 208 -5.20 10.69 -5.97
C VAL A 208 -6.71 10.74 -6.20
N THR A 209 -7.23 10.02 -7.20
CA THR A 209 -8.63 10.15 -7.62
C THR A 209 -9.56 9.12 -7.01
N ARG A 210 -9.09 7.88 -6.77
CA ARG A 210 -9.91 6.73 -6.39
C ARG A 210 -9.57 6.14 -5.02
N ALA A 211 -8.47 6.57 -4.38
CA ALA A 211 -8.08 6.08 -3.08
C ALA A 211 -8.53 7.00 -1.94
N LEU A 212 -8.77 6.39 -0.77
CA LEU A 212 -9.04 7.05 0.49
C LEU A 212 -8.18 6.40 1.58
N VAL A 213 -7.51 7.22 2.39
CA VAL A 213 -6.63 6.73 3.46
C VAL A 213 -7.30 6.97 4.80
N HIS A 214 -7.62 5.90 5.52
CA HIS A 214 -8.08 5.91 6.90
C HIS A 214 -6.89 5.76 7.84
N LEU A 215 -6.75 6.66 8.80
CA LEU A 215 -5.71 6.57 9.82
C LEU A 215 -6.27 5.94 11.09
N VAL A 216 -5.62 4.86 11.53
CA VAL A 216 -5.98 4.13 12.75
C VAL A 216 -5.06 4.59 13.89
N VAL A 217 -5.64 4.98 15.01
CA VAL A 217 -4.92 5.49 16.17
C VAL A 217 -5.54 4.91 17.46
N VAL A 218 -4.75 4.76 18.50
CA VAL A 218 -5.27 4.54 19.88
C VAL A 218 -5.34 5.88 20.60
N PRO A 219 -6.25 6.07 21.60
CA PRO A 219 -6.47 7.35 22.24
C PRO A 219 -5.35 7.71 23.24
N GLU A 220 -4.12 7.82 22.74
CA GLU A 220 -2.91 8.15 23.48
C GLU A 220 -2.19 9.35 22.83
N ARG A 221 -1.43 10.14 23.64
CA ARG A 221 -0.80 11.39 23.19
C ARG A 221 0.25 11.18 22.11
N LEU A 222 1.08 10.15 22.23
CA LEU A 222 2.18 9.90 21.28
C LEU A 222 1.66 9.45 19.90
N PRO A 223 0.75 8.46 19.80
CA PRO A 223 0.10 8.11 18.55
C PRO A 223 -0.62 9.27 17.86
N LEU A 224 -1.28 10.16 18.63
CA LEU A 224 -1.91 11.37 18.09
C LEU A 224 -0.93 12.23 17.28
N ALA A 225 0.24 12.55 17.85
CA ALA A 225 1.24 13.38 17.17
C ALA A 225 1.79 12.74 15.89
N GLU A 226 1.96 11.42 15.87
CA GLU A 226 2.36 10.66 14.67
C GLU A 226 1.27 10.67 13.61
N THR A 227 0.01 10.49 14.02
CA THR A 227 -1.16 10.52 13.12
C THR A 227 -1.32 11.88 12.43
N VAL A 228 -1.12 12.99 13.17
CA VAL A 228 -1.19 14.33 12.59
C VAL A 228 -0.10 14.53 11.53
N ARG A 229 1.15 14.17 11.83
CA ARG A 229 2.25 14.27 10.84
C ARG A 229 2.01 13.41 9.61
N ALA A 230 1.47 12.21 9.80
CA ALA A 230 1.12 11.33 8.68
C ALA A 230 0.02 11.92 7.80
N ALA A 231 -1.02 12.47 8.42
CA ALA A 231 -2.11 13.14 7.71
C ALA A 231 -1.59 14.31 6.86
N GLU A 232 -0.73 15.16 7.43
CA GLU A 232 -0.08 16.27 6.72
C GLU A 232 0.73 15.76 5.52
N SER A 233 1.59 14.77 5.71
CA SER A 233 2.40 14.19 4.63
C SER A 233 1.56 13.57 3.51
N LEU A 234 0.45 12.92 3.83
CA LEU A 234 -0.47 12.35 2.84
C LEU A 234 -1.20 13.45 2.06
N THR A 235 -1.67 14.48 2.76
CA THR A 235 -2.36 15.62 2.14
C THR A 235 -1.42 16.40 1.22
N ASP A 236 -0.18 16.64 1.65
CA ASP A 236 0.86 17.31 0.84
C ASP A 236 1.20 16.51 -0.42
N ALA A 237 1.08 15.18 -0.37
CA ALA A 237 1.21 14.30 -1.52
C ALA A 237 -0.04 14.28 -2.44
N GLY A 238 -1.09 15.02 -2.09
CA GLY A 238 -2.36 15.07 -2.82
C GLY A 238 -3.28 13.88 -2.58
N LEU A 239 -3.02 13.08 -1.55
CA LEU A 239 -3.85 11.93 -1.19
C LEU A 239 -5.05 12.37 -0.33
N ARG A 240 -6.17 11.68 -0.50
CA ARG A 240 -7.42 11.99 0.22
C ARG A 240 -7.48 11.21 1.52
N LEU A 241 -7.75 11.93 2.60
CA LEU A 241 -8.00 11.32 3.90
C LEU A 241 -9.47 10.99 4.07
N GLY A 242 -9.75 9.80 4.61
CA GLY A 242 -11.04 9.41 5.14
C GLY A 242 -11.12 9.65 6.66
N ALA A 243 -12.14 9.09 7.29
CA ALA A 243 -12.29 9.17 8.74
C ALA A 243 -11.08 8.60 9.48
N VAL A 244 -10.73 9.23 10.60
CA VAL A 244 -9.75 8.73 11.55
C VAL A 244 -10.45 7.74 12.50
N LEU A 245 -9.94 6.52 12.58
CA LEU A 245 -10.48 5.46 13.43
C LEU A 245 -9.72 5.44 14.76
N VAL A 246 -10.38 5.80 15.83
CA VAL A 246 -9.81 5.75 17.19
C VAL A 246 -10.18 4.41 17.80
N ASN A 247 -9.23 3.48 17.77
CA ASN A 247 -9.43 2.11 18.24
C ASN A 247 -9.17 1.96 19.74
N ARG A 248 -9.78 0.96 20.36
CA ARG A 248 -9.63 0.63 21.79
C ARG A 248 -10.06 1.75 22.72
N VAL A 249 -11.16 2.40 22.41
CA VAL A 249 -11.77 3.41 23.28
C VAL A 249 -12.39 2.71 24.49
N LEU A 250 -11.95 3.10 25.68
CA LEU A 250 -12.47 2.55 26.94
C LEU A 250 -13.86 3.10 27.22
N PRO A 251 -14.77 2.30 27.78
CA PRO A 251 -16.06 2.79 28.26
C PRO A 251 -15.90 3.72 29.49
N ASP A 252 -16.88 4.59 29.68
CA ASP A 252 -16.82 5.64 30.72
C ASP A 252 -17.07 5.13 32.16
N ASP A 253 -17.39 3.85 32.35
CA ASP A 253 -18.02 3.33 33.58
C ASP A 253 -17.06 2.79 34.64
N ASP A 254 -15.72 2.96 34.51
CA ASP A 254 -14.76 2.39 35.46
C ASP A 254 -14.16 3.44 36.41
N PRO A 255 -14.50 3.43 37.72
CA PRO A 255 -13.99 4.43 38.69
C PRO A 255 -12.55 4.18 39.18
N GLY A 256 -11.87 3.14 38.68
CA GLY A 256 -10.56 2.70 39.17
C GLY A 256 -9.35 3.29 38.42
N LEU A 257 -8.34 2.43 38.20
CA LEU A 257 -7.14 2.76 37.43
C LEU A 257 -7.47 3.16 36.00
N LEU A 258 -8.52 2.56 35.43
CA LEU A 258 -9.02 2.85 34.09
C LEU A 258 -9.67 4.24 34.03
N GLY A 259 -10.32 4.76 35.09
CA GLY A 259 -10.92 6.09 35.10
C GLY A 259 -9.91 7.20 34.75
N ARG A 260 -8.69 7.15 35.30
CA ARG A 260 -7.63 8.10 34.90
C ARG A 260 -7.18 7.98 33.45
N ARG A 261 -7.33 6.80 32.86
CA ARG A 261 -7.09 6.59 31.42
C ARG A 261 -8.23 7.14 30.59
N VAL A 262 -9.47 7.05 31.07
CA VAL A 262 -10.65 7.65 30.43
C VAL A 262 -10.49 9.16 30.31
N ASP A 263 -10.11 9.87 31.39
CA ASP A 263 -9.85 11.32 31.36
C ASP A 263 -8.80 11.71 30.31
N GLN A 264 -7.73 10.91 30.18
CA GLN A 264 -6.69 11.14 29.19
C GLN A 264 -7.16 10.86 27.75
N GLN A 265 -7.95 9.82 27.55
CA GLN A 265 -8.50 9.50 26.24
C GLN A 265 -9.50 10.56 25.77
N GLU A 266 -10.35 11.09 26.66
CA GLU A 266 -11.28 12.16 26.31
C GLU A 266 -10.56 13.40 25.76
N GLU A 267 -9.45 13.79 26.39
CA GLU A 267 -8.64 14.91 25.91
C GLU A 267 -8.06 14.61 24.52
N VAL A 268 -7.60 13.38 24.28
CA VAL A 268 -7.08 12.97 22.96
C VAL A 268 -8.20 12.92 21.93
N LEU A 269 -9.37 12.36 22.26
CA LEU A 269 -10.55 12.33 21.41
C LEU A 269 -10.99 13.74 21.00
N ARG A 270 -11.08 14.68 21.96
CA ARG A 270 -11.42 16.08 21.67
C ARG A 270 -10.44 16.71 20.68
N ARG A 271 -9.13 16.47 20.85
CA ARG A 271 -8.08 16.97 19.94
C ARG A 271 -8.18 16.35 18.54
N LEU A 272 -8.44 15.05 18.47
CA LEU A 272 -8.64 14.36 17.20
C LEU A 272 -9.87 14.89 16.48
N THR A 273 -11.00 15.01 17.17
CA THR A 273 -12.25 15.54 16.59
C THR A 273 -12.08 16.98 16.09
N ALA A 274 -11.38 17.83 16.86
CA ALA A 274 -11.10 19.19 16.43
C ALA A 274 -10.15 19.26 15.22
N ARG A 275 -9.10 18.40 15.19
CA ARG A 275 -8.09 18.41 14.13
C ARG A 275 -8.59 17.79 12.82
N PHE A 276 -9.47 16.82 12.92
CA PHE A 276 -10.01 16.06 11.77
C PHE A 276 -11.52 16.29 11.55
N ALA A 277 -12.02 17.47 11.91
CA ALA A 277 -13.45 17.80 11.80
C ALA A 277 -13.99 17.59 10.37
N ASP A 278 -13.20 17.91 9.35
CA ASP A 278 -13.58 17.80 7.94
C ASP A 278 -13.54 16.35 7.41
N HIS A 279 -12.87 15.44 8.13
CA HIS A 279 -12.68 14.03 7.72
C HIS A 279 -13.53 13.06 8.52
N GLY A 280 -14.00 13.47 9.69
CA GLY A 280 -14.71 12.63 10.64
C GLY A 280 -13.77 11.81 11.54
N VAL A 281 -14.25 11.51 12.73
CA VAL A 281 -13.56 10.66 13.73
C VAL A 281 -14.55 9.60 14.19
N VAL A 282 -14.17 8.33 14.05
CA VAL A 282 -14.98 7.17 14.46
C VAL A 282 -14.31 6.50 15.64
N ALA A 283 -15.00 6.46 16.77
CA ALA A 283 -14.57 5.75 17.97
C ALA A 283 -14.96 4.26 17.88
N VAL A 284 -13.96 3.40 18.02
CA VAL A 284 -14.13 1.95 18.06
C VAL A 284 -13.86 1.49 19.49
N PRO A 285 -14.85 0.88 20.17
CA PRO A 285 -14.68 0.49 21.57
C PRO A 285 -13.64 -0.61 21.75
N LEU A 286 -13.03 -0.67 22.91
CA LEU A 286 -12.23 -1.81 23.34
C LEU A 286 -13.19 -2.99 23.59
N LEU A 287 -13.09 -4.02 22.76
CA LEU A 287 -13.86 -5.24 22.92
C LEU A 287 -13.17 -6.21 23.87
N ALA A 288 -13.95 -6.99 24.61
CA ALA A 288 -13.45 -7.91 25.63
C ALA A 288 -12.81 -9.18 25.02
N ASP A 289 -13.32 -9.60 23.88
CA ASP A 289 -12.92 -10.86 23.24
C ASP A 289 -11.80 -10.66 22.20
N ALA A 290 -11.07 -11.72 21.91
CA ALA A 290 -10.10 -11.74 20.82
C ALA A 290 -10.84 -11.61 19.49
N LEU A 291 -10.37 -10.74 18.60
CA LEU A 291 -11.01 -10.44 17.32
C LEU A 291 -10.38 -11.30 16.21
N THR A 292 -10.66 -12.60 16.23
CA THR A 292 -10.16 -13.58 15.26
C THR A 292 -11.30 -14.37 14.65
N GLY A 293 -11.27 -14.55 13.32
CA GLY A 293 -12.31 -15.26 12.59
C GLY A 293 -13.54 -14.41 12.26
N ALA A 294 -14.39 -14.95 11.37
CA ALA A 294 -15.51 -14.23 10.76
C ALA A 294 -16.61 -13.80 11.74
N GLY A 295 -16.79 -14.55 12.83
CA GLY A 295 -17.83 -14.27 13.82
C GLY A 295 -17.54 -13.02 14.63
N GLU A 296 -16.34 -12.94 15.16
CA GLU A 296 -15.89 -11.85 16.04
C GLU A 296 -15.61 -10.57 15.24
N LEU A 297 -15.01 -10.70 14.06
CA LEU A 297 -14.88 -9.60 13.11
C LEU A 297 -16.21 -9.03 12.68
N GLY A 298 -17.30 -9.84 12.71
CA GLY A 298 -18.65 -9.42 12.36
C GLY A 298 -19.14 -8.26 13.21
N VAL A 299 -18.85 -8.25 14.51
CA VAL A 299 -19.23 -7.15 15.43
C VAL A 299 -18.58 -5.82 14.99
N LEU A 300 -17.29 -5.86 14.66
CA LEU A 300 -16.61 -4.67 14.13
C LEU A 300 -17.09 -4.28 12.74
N ALA A 301 -17.39 -5.25 11.88
CA ALA A 301 -17.92 -5.00 10.55
C ALA A 301 -19.25 -4.25 10.62
N ASP A 302 -20.16 -4.66 11.51
CA ASP A 302 -21.45 -4.00 11.72
C ASP A 302 -21.29 -2.58 12.29
N LEU A 303 -20.32 -2.38 13.22
CA LEU A 303 -20.00 -1.07 13.76
C LEU A 303 -19.45 -0.12 12.69
N LEU A 304 -18.52 -0.61 11.85
CA LEU A 304 -17.94 0.19 10.77
C LEU A 304 -18.94 0.46 9.64
N ALA A 305 -19.87 -0.46 9.37
CA ALA A 305 -20.97 -0.24 8.44
C ALA A 305 -21.91 0.87 8.92
N ALA A 306 -22.24 0.88 10.23
CA ALA A 306 -23.07 1.92 10.83
C ALA A 306 -22.42 3.30 10.86
N ALA A 307 -21.08 3.36 10.88
CA ALA A 307 -20.31 4.61 10.90
C ALA A 307 -20.19 5.27 9.52
N ASP A 308 -20.70 4.64 8.46
CA ASP A 308 -20.67 5.12 7.06
C ASP A 308 -19.30 5.72 6.66
N LEU A 309 -18.29 4.86 6.58
CA LEU A 309 -16.93 5.26 6.17
C LEU A 309 -16.87 5.53 4.65
N ALA A 310 -17.76 6.36 4.14
CA ALA A 310 -17.88 6.66 2.72
C ALA A 310 -16.70 7.50 2.17
#